data_d46264f6818937d9f20f1a76dd6ac533
#
_entry.id   d46264f6818937d9f20f1a76dd6ac533
#
_cell.length_a   1.000
_cell.length_b   1.000
_cell.length_c   1.000
_cell.angle_alpha   90.00
_cell.angle_beta   90.00
_cell.angle_gamma   90.00
#
_symmetry.space_group_name_H-M   'P 1'
#
loop_
_entity.id
_entity.type
_entity.pdbx_description
1 polymer ?
#
loop_
_entity_poly.entity_id
_entity_poly.type
_entity_poly.pdbx_seq_one_letter_code
_entity_poly.pdbx_strand_id
1 'polypeptide(L)'
;KMKPFRKLCIATFLVYNAFMTIASFSFFIIVYHLFEGDAGAAGIWPTLFGCLGALGTTFLVIPIVTRMSKNMGKKKAFLISQGISVLGYIMLWFLFIPGKPYMFIFALPFFSFGIGSLFVLMMSMTADVIDLDELKTGLRREGTFGAIYWWMVKFGFAIAGGLSGVIMSSVGFDSGVTVQPEGAIDGLRLSFSGIPILGTVIAMLVMRNYSVTEESAGIVRAELDKRNNLSQNPTSFYQTDKLRSFVDSGLQIDSSTEIDFTSKTDADIKALFSTHLNKGLHGLCFSPYLEGQNIGDQLSEPQISQRMDVIAPYTQWVRSFSCTEGNELTPKIAHDKDLKTMVGAWISGDKDQNEKEINALINLAKSGLVDIAVVGNETLMREELTENELLEYIHRVKQAIPGVPVTYVDAYYQFIERPQLIDACDVILVNCYPFWEGCSIEQSATYLKQMYAVTQKAANGKQVIISETGWPNQGESTKDAQPSEINAMKYFINTTNWAQQNEVPLFYFSSFDESWKVHHEGDVGARWGLWDTNEDLKF
;
A
#
# COMPACT_ATOMS: atom_id res chain seq x y z
N LYS A 1 -3.74 -2.14 -22.37
CA LYS A 1 -2.75 -1.32 -23.16
C LYS A 1 -3.03 0.17 -22.90
N MET A 2 -2.34 0.75 -21.91
CA MET A 2 -2.57 2.14 -21.49
C MET A 2 -1.94 3.12 -22.49
N LYS A 3 -2.77 3.84 -23.25
CA LYS A 3 -2.30 4.84 -24.23
C LYS A 3 -1.45 5.96 -23.60
N PRO A 4 -1.80 6.54 -22.40
CA PRO A 4 -0.98 7.55 -21.76
C PRO A 4 0.43 7.05 -21.41
N PHE A 5 0.56 5.86 -20.81
CA PHE A 5 1.85 5.29 -20.47
C PHE A 5 2.77 5.09 -21.67
N ARG A 6 2.23 4.58 -22.78
CA ARG A 6 3.00 4.43 -24.02
C ARG A 6 3.56 5.77 -24.53
N LYS A 7 2.79 6.86 -24.43
CA LYS A 7 3.27 8.21 -24.79
C LYS A 7 4.40 8.68 -23.90
N LEU A 8 4.30 8.43 -22.58
CA LEU A 8 5.38 8.74 -21.63
C LEU A 8 6.66 7.97 -21.96
N CYS A 9 6.56 6.67 -22.21
CA CYS A 9 7.72 5.85 -22.60
C CYS A 9 8.39 6.36 -23.89
N ILE A 10 7.61 6.66 -24.92
CA ILE A 10 8.15 7.18 -26.20
C ILE A 10 8.81 8.55 -25.99
N ALA A 11 8.16 9.47 -25.27
CA ALA A 11 8.73 10.78 -25.00
C ALA A 11 10.02 10.71 -24.16
N THR A 12 10.02 9.87 -23.12
CA THR A 12 11.21 9.60 -22.30
C THR A 12 12.36 9.07 -23.14
N PHE A 13 12.10 8.06 -23.96
CA PHE A 13 13.09 7.47 -24.86
C PHE A 13 13.70 8.52 -25.79
N LEU A 14 12.87 9.33 -26.45
CA LEU A 14 13.33 10.35 -27.42
C LEU A 14 14.15 11.46 -26.76
N VAL A 15 13.67 12.03 -25.64
CA VAL A 15 14.38 13.10 -24.94
C VAL A 15 15.68 12.58 -24.31
N TYR A 16 15.66 11.33 -23.80
CA TYR A 16 16.85 10.74 -23.22
C TYR A 16 17.91 10.45 -24.27
N ASN A 17 17.52 9.93 -25.44
CA ASN A 17 18.43 9.74 -26.57
C ASN A 17 18.99 11.09 -27.08
N ALA A 18 18.17 12.12 -27.15
CA ALA A 18 18.62 13.47 -27.50
C ALA A 18 19.75 13.95 -26.55
N PHE A 19 19.54 13.81 -25.26
CA PHE A 19 20.55 14.17 -24.26
C PHE A 19 21.81 13.31 -24.34
N MET A 20 21.66 11.99 -24.52
CA MET A 20 22.78 11.08 -24.64
C MET A 20 23.61 11.31 -25.90
N THR A 21 23.00 11.72 -26.99
CA THR A 21 23.71 12.14 -28.20
C THR A 21 24.64 13.34 -27.93
N ILE A 22 24.13 14.35 -27.19
CA ILE A 22 24.95 15.48 -26.72
C ILE A 22 26.11 14.99 -25.87
N ALA A 23 25.82 14.15 -24.85
CA ALA A 23 26.85 13.63 -23.96
C ALA A 23 27.94 12.83 -24.72
N SER A 24 27.55 12.02 -25.70
CA SER A 24 28.48 11.19 -26.49
C SER A 24 29.38 12.02 -27.41
N PHE A 25 28.87 13.08 -28.01
CA PHE A 25 29.63 13.88 -28.99
C PHE A 25 30.32 15.10 -28.40
N SER A 26 29.95 15.57 -27.21
CA SER A 26 30.48 16.80 -26.63
C SER A 26 32.00 16.82 -26.54
N PHE A 27 32.63 15.70 -26.12
CA PHE A 27 34.08 15.59 -26.04
C PHE A 27 34.73 15.79 -27.41
N PHE A 28 34.26 15.09 -28.44
CA PHE A 28 34.82 15.16 -29.78
C PHE A 28 34.63 16.54 -30.42
N ILE A 29 33.46 17.16 -30.24
CA ILE A 29 33.19 18.53 -30.72
C ILE A 29 34.10 19.53 -30.03
N ILE A 30 34.29 19.43 -28.72
CA ILE A 30 35.19 20.33 -28.00
C ILE A 30 36.64 20.16 -28.49
N VAL A 31 37.15 18.93 -28.53
CA VAL A 31 38.55 18.69 -28.91
C VAL A 31 38.79 19.05 -30.39
N TYR A 32 37.98 18.51 -31.31
CA TYR A 32 38.27 18.60 -32.73
C TYR A 32 37.73 19.85 -33.43
N HIS A 33 36.65 20.45 -32.91
CA HIS A 33 36.13 21.70 -33.49
C HIS A 33 36.66 22.97 -32.79
N LEU A 34 36.73 22.98 -31.44
CA LEU A 34 37.18 24.20 -30.72
C LEU A 34 38.69 24.28 -30.61
N PHE A 35 39.40 23.14 -30.56
CA PHE A 35 40.83 23.04 -30.34
C PHE A 35 41.60 22.29 -31.43
N GLU A 36 41.04 22.17 -32.63
CA GLU A 36 41.66 21.65 -33.84
C GLU A 36 42.32 20.24 -33.69
N GLY A 37 41.78 19.42 -32.79
CA GLY A 37 42.22 18.07 -32.48
C GLY A 37 43.29 17.99 -31.36
N ASP A 38 43.67 19.10 -30.75
CA ASP A 38 44.60 19.12 -29.62
C ASP A 38 43.85 18.89 -28.28
N ALA A 39 43.83 17.65 -27.82
CA ALA A 39 43.22 17.26 -26.55
C ALA A 39 43.94 17.86 -25.34
N GLY A 40 45.26 18.19 -25.44
CA GLY A 40 46.02 18.87 -24.39
C GLY A 40 45.58 20.30 -24.24
N ALA A 41 45.45 21.02 -25.34
CA ALA A 41 44.91 22.38 -25.36
C ALA A 41 43.46 22.48 -24.92
N ALA A 42 42.64 21.44 -25.23
CA ALA A 42 41.26 21.37 -24.77
C ALA A 42 41.14 21.27 -23.23
N GLY A 43 42.12 20.65 -22.58
CA GLY A 43 42.31 20.69 -21.11
C GLY A 43 41.01 20.37 -20.33
N ILE A 44 40.57 21.32 -19.51
CA ILE A 44 39.41 21.15 -18.62
C ILE A 44 38.04 21.37 -19.30
N TRP A 45 37.95 21.89 -20.53
CA TRP A 45 36.70 22.30 -21.17
C TRP A 45 35.67 21.17 -21.36
N PRO A 46 36.05 19.91 -21.74
CA PRO A 46 35.09 18.81 -21.80
C PRO A 46 34.49 18.48 -20.43
N THR A 47 35.31 18.52 -19.38
CA THR A 47 34.83 18.31 -17.99
C THR A 47 33.90 19.43 -17.53
N LEU A 48 34.24 20.69 -17.83
CA LEU A 48 33.40 21.85 -17.51
C LEU A 48 32.04 21.78 -18.22
N PHE A 49 32.00 21.34 -19.47
CA PHE A 49 30.73 21.16 -20.19
C PHE A 49 29.79 20.21 -19.41
N GLY A 50 30.28 19.05 -19.01
CA GLY A 50 29.50 18.08 -18.24
C GLY A 50 29.13 18.55 -16.83
N CYS A 51 30.10 19.07 -16.08
CA CYS A 51 29.91 19.51 -14.69
C CYS A 51 28.96 20.72 -14.59
N LEU A 52 29.17 21.75 -15.42
CA LEU A 52 28.31 22.94 -15.41
C LEU A 52 26.91 22.62 -15.91
N GLY A 53 26.79 21.71 -16.90
CA GLY A 53 25.48 21.21 -17.35
C GLY A 53 24.73 20.48 -16.21
N ALA A 54 25.39 19.60 -15.48
CA ALA A 54 24.81 18.89 -14.35
C ALA A 54 24.41 19.82 -13.19
N LEU A 55 25.30 20.74 -12.80
CA LEU A 55 25.03 21.74 -11.76
C LEU A 55 23.88 22.67 -12.16
N GLY A 56 23.89 23.18 -13.40
CA GLY A 56 22.80 24.00 -13.92
C GLY A 56 21.46 23.26 -13.95
N THR A 57 21.46 21.99 -14.34
CA THR A 57 20.26 21.16 -14.29
C THR A 57 19.74 21.03 -12.86
N THR A 58 20.59 20.66 -11.92
CA THR A 58 20.19 20.35 -10.54
C THR A 58 19.72 21.61 -9.80
N PHE A 59 20.50 22.69 -9.82
CA PHE A 59 20.25 23.85 -8.97
C PHE A 59 19.39 24.93 -9.61
N LEU A 60 19.33 25.01 -10.94
CA LEU A 60 18.56 26.02 -11.64
C LEU A 60 17.31 25.42 -12.30
N VAL A 61 17.48 24.40 -13.14
CA VAL A 61 16.39 23.92 -14.00
C VAL A 61 15.34 23.13 -13.22
N ILE A 62 15.75 22.21 -12.33
CA ILE A 62 14.82 21.39 -11.55
C ILE A 62 13.87 22.27 -10.71
N PRO A 63 14.33 23.25 -9.92
CA PRO A 63 13.43 24.14 -9.18
C PRO A 63 12.47 24.93 -10.06
N ILE A 64 12.97 25.45 -11.20
CA ILE A 64 12.12 26.20 -12.15
C ILE A 64 11.03 25.30 -12.73
N VAL A 65 11.39 24.13 -13.23
CA VAL A 65 10.43 23.16 -13.82
C VAL A 65 9.40 22.70 -12.77
N THR A 66 9.84 22.46 -11.54
CA THR A 66 8.94 22.11 -10.43
C THR A 66 7.93 23.22 -10.17
N ARG A 67 8.36 24.47 -10.14
CA ARG A 67 7.46 25.63 -9.98
C ARG A 67 6.51 25.79 -11.18
N MET A 68 7.02 25.63 -12.41
CA MET A 68 6.20 25.64 -13.62
C MET A 68 5.12 24.56 -13.58
N SER A 69 5.48 23.35 -13.16
CA SER A 69 4.53 22.22 -13.03
C SER A 69 3.39 22.53 -12.06
N LYS A 70 3.70 23.14 -10.91
CA LYS A 70 2.68 23.54 -9.92
C LYS A 70 1.73 24.62 -10.44
N ASN A 71 2.24 25.56 -11.25
CA ASN A 71 1.45 26.72 -11.70
C ASN A 71 0.62 26.45 -12.96
N MET A 72 1.08 25.61 -13.88
CA MET A 72 0.45 25.43 -15.19
C MET A 72 0.15 23.97 -15.55
N GLY A 73 0.45 23.03 -14.64
CA GLY A 73 0.30 21.59 -14.81
C GLY A 73 1.46 20.92 -15.55
N LYS A 74 1.64 19.63 -15.29
CA LYS A 74 2.79 18.81 -15.74
C LYS A 74 2.97 18.80 -17.26
N LYS A 75 1.88 18.63 -18.01
CA LYS A 75 1.91 18.58 -19.48
C LYS A 75 2.41 19.88 -20.10
N LYS A 76 1.87 21.03 -19.68
CA LYS A 76 2.28 22.34 -20.21
C LYS A 76 3.73 22.66 -19.82
N ALA A 77 4.11 22.37 -18.55
CA ALA A 77 5.47 22.55 -18.09
C ALA A 77 6.46 21.72 -18.90
N PHE A 78 6.13 20.46 -19.21
CA PHE A 78 6.95 19.61 -20.08
C PHE A 78 7.13 20.20 -21.48
N LEU A 79 6.05 20.58 -22.17
CA LEU A 79 6.12 21.12 -23.52
C LEU A 79 6.94 22.42 -23.59
N ILE A 80 6.79 23.32 -22.63
CA ILE A 80 7.57 24.56 -22.56
C ILE A 80 9.04 24.25 -22.30
N SER A 81 9.34 23.35 -21.35
CA SER A 81 10.72 22.95 -21.05
C SER A 81 11.42 22.33 -22.26
N GLN A 82 10.72 21.49 -23.00
CA GLN A 82 11.25 20.92 -24.26
C GLN A 82 11.45 21.99 -25.33
N GLY A 83 10.55 22.98 -25.44
CA GLY A 83 10.74 24.12 -26.34
C GLY A 83 11.97 24.95 -26.01
N ILE A 84 12.22 25.23 -24.71
CA ILE A 84 13.43 25.88 -24.25
C ILE A 84 14.68 25.03 -24.58
N SER A 85 14.59 23.71 -24.41
CA SER A 85 15.67 22.80 -24.74
C SER A 85 16.03 22.81 -26.25
N VAL A 86 15.03 22.88 -27.14
CA VAL A 86 15.26 23.03 -28.57
C VAL A 86 16.05 24.31 -28.88
N LEU A 87 15.73 25.44 -28.23
CA LEU A 87 16.52 26.67 -28.35
C LEU A 87 17.96 26.43 -27.87
N GLY A 88 18.16 25.74 -26.76
CA GLY A 88 19.47 25.35 -26.27
C GLY A 88 20.28 24.54 -27.29
N TYR A 89 19.67 23.55 -27.94
CA TYR A 89 20.33 22.74 -28.99
C TYR A 89 20.70 23.59 -30.22
N ILE A 90 19.84 24.53 -30.60
CA ILE A 90 20.17 25.51 -31.68
C ILE A 90 21.34 26.38 -31.24
N MET A 91 21.33 26.88 -30.00
CA MET A 91 22.44 27.71 -29.47
C MET A 91 23.77 26.96 -29.48
N LEU A 92 23.79 25.64 -29.21
CA LEU A 92 25.02 24.84 -29.27
C LEU A 92 25.65 24.88 -30.65
N TRP A 93 24.88 24.90 -31.75
CA TRP A 93 25.39 25.04 -33.11
C TRP A 93 26.18 26.34 -33.30
N PHE A 94 25.68 27.47 -32.76
CA PHE A 94 26.26 28.79 -32.95
C PHE A 94 27.31 29.17 -31.92
N LEU A 95 27.24 28.63 -30.71
CA LEU A 95 28.11 29.04 -29.58
C LEU A 95 29.33 28.15 -29.40
N PHE A 96 29.46 27.05 -30.16
CA PHE A 96 30.70 26.31 -30.24
C PHE A 96 31.62 27.02 -31.27
N ILE A 97 32.34 28.07 -30.80
CA ILE A 97 33.16 28.95 -31.64
C ILE A 97 34.65 28.61 -31.39
N PRO A 98 35.42 28.21 -32.44
CA PRO A 98 36.87 28.04 -32.30
C PRO A 98 37.55 29.27 -31.69
N GLY A 99 38.45 29.00 -30.77
CA GLY A 99 39.17 30.05 -30.01
C GLY A 99 38.39 30.76 -28.90
N LYS A 100 37.05 30.44 -28.74
CA LYS A 100 36.22 31.04 -27.68
C LYS A 100 35.40 29.95 -26.96
N PRO A 101 36.04 28.98 -26.29
CA PRO A 101 35.33 27.82 -25.71
C PRO A 101 34.30 28.20 -24.65
N TYR A 102 34.53 29.32 -23.90
CA TYR A 102 33.59 29.79 -22.87
C TYR A 102 32.19 30.14 -23.41
N MET A 103 32.03 30.35 -24.72
CA MET A 103 30.74 30.74 -25.31
C MET A 103 29.67 29.64 -25.18
N PHE A 104 30.02 28.38 -25.19
CA PHE A 104 29.04 27.29 -25.05
C PHE A 104 28.35 27.30 -23.67
N ILE A 105 28.96 27.91 -22.64
CA ILE A 105 28.40 27.99 -21.28
C ILE A 105 27.03 28.65 -21.30
N PHE A 106 26.79 29.60 -22.19
CA PHE A 106 25.48 30.27 -22.31
C PHE A 106 24.37 29.36 -22.86
N ALA A 107 24.70 28.28 -23.58
CA ALA A 107 23.72 27.30 -24.04
C ALA A 107 23.34 26.28 -22.98
N LEU A 108 24.22 26.04 -21.97
CA LEU A 108 24.03 24.98 -20.98
C LEU A 108 22.70 25.06 -20.20
N PRO A 109 22.29 26.23 -19.65
CA PRO A 109 21.01 26.31 -18.96
C PRO A 109 19.82 25.94 -19.84
N PHE A 110 19.83 26.31 -21.10
CA PHE A 110 18.70 26.11 -22.02
C PHE A 110 18.54 24.63 -22.40
N PHE A 111 19.57 23.97 -22.89
CA PHE A 111 19.44 22.57 -23.26
C PHE A 111 19.16 21.66 -22.05
N SER A 112 19.61 22.06 -20.86
CA SER A 112 19.39 21.36 -19.61
C SER A 112 17.89 21.25 -19.23
N PHE A 113 17.02 22.13 -19.75
CA PHE A 113 15.57 22.03 -19.52
C PHE A 113 14.99 20.72 -20.06
N GLY A 114 15.55 20.15 -21.13
CA GLY A 114 15.11 18.87 -21.67
C GLY A 114 15.22 17.74 -20.64
N ILE A 115 16.44 17.51 -20.17
CA ILE A 115 16.73 16.45 -19.21
C ILE A 115 16.17 16.75 -17.82
N GLY A 116 16.23 18.00 -17.35
CA GLY A 116 15.70 18.42 -16.06
C GLY A 116 14.18 18.22 -15.96
N SER A 117 13.45 18.55 -17.03
CA SER A 117 12.00 18.28 -17.07
C SER A 117 11.68 16.79 -17.08
N LEU A 118 12.54 15.96 -17.67
CA LEU A 118 12.37 14.52 -17.70
C LEU A 118 12.43 13.95 -16.27
N PHE A 119 13.45 14.31 -15.49
CA PHE A 119 13.60 13.83 -14.12
C PHE A 119 12.44 14.21 -13.20
N VAL A 120 11.92 15.44 -13.33
CA VAL A 120 10.84 15.93 -12.45
C VAL A 120 9.46 15.46 -12.94
N LEU A 121 9.18 15.64 -14.22
CA LEU A 121 7.81 15.51 -14.73
C LEU A 121 7.46 14.08 -15.13
N MET A 122 8.39 13.33 -15.78
CA MET A 122 8.07 12.00 -16.29
C MET A 122 7.81 11.00 -15.16
N MET A 123 8.59 11.04 -14.08
CA MET A 123 8.33 10.20 -12.90
C MET A 123 6.98 10.54 -12.26
N SER A 124 6.68 11.82 -12.08
CA SER A 124 5.40 12.27 -11.53
C SER A 124 4.22 11.94 -12.44
N MET A 125 4.36 12.08 -13.76
CA MET A 125 3.32 11.71 -14.73
C MET A 125 3.15 10.18 -14.85
N THR A 126 4.20 9.42 -14.59
CA THR A 126 4.12 7.95 -14.51
C THR A 126 3.32 7.52 -13.28
N ALA A 127 3.51 8.17 -12.14
CA ALA A 127 2.69 7.94 -10.95
C ALA A 127 1.20 8.22 -11.23
N ASP A 128 0.87 9.33 -11.90
CA ASP A 128 -0.52 9.63 -12.27
C ASP A 128 -1.14 8.56 -13.21
N VAL A 129 -0.32 7.91 -14.04
CA VAL A 129 -0.79 6.82 -14.90
C VAL A 129 -0.95 5.51 -14.13
N ILE A 130 -0.11 5.27 -13.13
CA ILE A 130 -0.24 4.13 -12.21
C ILE A 130 -1.54 4.27 -11.42
N ASP A 131 -1.80 5.44 -10.86
CA ASP A 131 -3.05 5.74 -10.14
C ASP A 131 -4.28 5.54 -11.07
N LEU A 132 -4.20 5.98 -12.33
CA LEU A 132 -5.27 5.74 -13.31
C LEU A 132 -5.44 4.26 -13.67
N ASP A 133 -4.37 3.49 -13.67
CA ASP A 133 -4.41 2.03 -13.90
C ASP A 133 -5.01 1.32 -12.70
N GLU A 134 -4.60 1.69 -11.51
CA GLU A 134 -5.13 1.18 -10.26
C GLU A 134 -6.64 1.42 -10.12
N LEU A 135 -7.11 2.64 -10.44
CA LEU A 135 -8.54 2.95 -10.44
C LEU A 135 -9.34 2.05 -11.39
N LYS A 136 -8.74 1.68 -12.55
CA LYS A 136 -9.42 0.86 -13.57
C LYS A 136 -9.35 -0.65 -13.33
N THR A 137 -8.28 -1.12 -12.71
CA THR A 137 -8.00 -2.55 -12.60
C THR A 137 -8.09 -3.08 -11.17
N GLY A 138 -8.13 -2.20 -10.18
CA GLY A 138 -8.05 -2.56 -8.78
C GLY A 138 -6.67 -2.99 -8.31
N LEU A 139 -5.67 -3.02 -9.20
CA LEU A 139 -4.33 -3.54 -8.89
C LEU A 139 -3.28 -2.42 -8.98
N ARG A 140 -2.53 -2.20 -7.91
CA ARG A 140 -1.40 -1.26 -7.90
C ARG A 140 -0.16 -1.93 -8.51
N ARG A 141 0.02 -1.76 -9.82
CA ARG A 141 1.12 -2.40 -10.58
C ARG A 141 2.34 -1.51 -10.73
N GLU A 142 2.72 -0.80 -9.69
CA GLU A 142 3.82 0.18 -9.68
C GLU A 142 5.14 -0.43 -10.14
N GLY A 143 5.50 -1.63 -9.63
CA GLY A 143 6.71 -2.33 -10.02
C GLY A 143 6.77 -2.64 -11.52
N THR A 144 5.66 -3.04 -12.14
CA THR A 144 5.58 -3.33 -13.58
C THR A 144 5.77 -2.06 -14.42
N PHE A 145 5.09 -0.97 -14.08
CA PHE A 145 5.22 0.31 -14.77
C PHE A 145 6.63 0.90 -14.60
N GLY A 146 7.18 0.84 -13.38
CA GLY A 146 8.54 1.26 -13.09
C GLY A 146 9.59 0.46 -13.86
N ALA A 147 9.48 -0.87 -13.89
CA ALA A 147 10.38 -1.74 -14.64
C ALA A 147 10.39 -1.40 -16.13
N ILE A 148 9.21 -1.23 -16.76
CA ILE A 148 9.10 -0.85 -18.19
C ILE A 148 9.71 0.53 -18.43
N TYR A 149 9.42 1.51 -17.55
CA TYR A 149 9.97 2.86 -17.67
C TYR A 149 11.49 2.86 -17.64
N TRP A 150 12.10 2.24 -16.64
CA TRP A 150 13.55 2.15 -16.51
C TRP A 150 14.20 1.28 -17.61
N TRP A 151 13.49 0.27 -18.10
CA TRP A 151 13.95 -0.49 -19.26
C TRP A 151 14.04 0.41 -20.50
N MET A 152 13.04 1.28 -20.75
CA MET A 152 13.07 2.24 -21.85
C MET A 152 14.24 3.23 -21.74
N VAL A 153 14.54 3.70 -20.53
CA VAL A 153 15.71 4.57 -20.29
C VAL A 153 17.01 3.83 -20.60
N LYS A 154 17.20 2.61 -20.09
CA LYS A 154 18.40 1.79 -20.35
C LYS A 154 18.54 1.41 -21.81
N PHE A 155 17.44 1.08 -22.46
CA PHE A 155 17.41 0.81 -23.91
C PHE A 155 17.79 2.05 -24.72
N GLY A 156 17.36 3.23 -24.29
CA GLY A 156 17.78 4.50 -24.84
C GLY A 156 19.31 4.70 -24.77
N PHE A 157 19.92 4.38 -23.63
CA PHE A 157 21.39 4.41 -23.48
C PHE A 157 22.11 3.51 -24.50
N ALA A 158 21.67 2.27 -24.61
CA ALA A 158 22.28 1.31 -25.51
C ALA A 158 22.19 1.76 -26.97
N ILE A 159 21.03 2.28 -27.39
CA ILE A 159 20.83 2.81 -28.75
C ILE A 159 21.66 4.06 -28.98
N ALA A 160 21.70 5.02 -28.05
CA ALA A 160 22.49 6.24 -28.20
C ALA A 160 23.99 5.91 -28.36
N GLY A 161 24.52 4.96 -27.56
CA GLY A 161 25.90 4.48 -27.67
C GLY A 161 26.19 3.81 -29.02
N GLY A 162 25.31 2.92 -29.46
CA GLY A 162 25.44 2.26 -30.77
C GLY A 162 25.34 3.24 -31.95
N LEU A 163 24.35 4.14 -31.91
CA LEU A 163 24.16 5.16 -32.93
C LEU A 163 25.33 6.13 -32.99
N SER A 164 25.97 6.48 -31.89
CA SER A 164 27.11 7.40 -31.88
C SER A 164 28.28 6.86 -32.71
N GLY A 165 28.59 5.58 -32.57
CA GLY A 165 29.62 4.91 -33.40
C GLY A 165 29.26 4.87 -34.88
N VAL A 166 28.00 4.53 -35.21
CA VAL A 166 27.51 4.52 -36.60
C VAL A 166 27.56 5.91 -37.22
N ILE A 167 27.14 6.94 -36.47
CA ILE A 167 27.16 8.35 -36.92
C ILE A 167 28.62 8.78 -37.18
N MET A 168 29.54 8.55 -36.23
CA MET A 168 30.94 8.92 -36.38
C MET A 168 31.53 8.25 -37.62
N SER A 169 31.30 6.97 -37.83
CA SER A 169 31.74 6.24 -39.02
C SER A 169 31.12 6.79 -40.32
N SER A 170 29.83 7.13 -40.30
CA SER A 170 29.11 7.63 -41.50
C SER A 170 29.53 9.03 -41.95
N VAL A 171 29.94 9.88 -41.00
CA VAL A 171 30.49 11.22 -41.33
C VAL A 171 32.01 11.17 -41.62
N GLY A 172 32.63 10.00 -41.59
CA GLY A 172 34.05 9.81 -41.86
C GLY A 172 34.97 10.30 -40.75
N PHE A 173 34.47 10.40 -39.50
CA PHE A 173 35.27 10.81 -38.35
C PHE A 173 36.23 9.67 -37.95
N ASP A 174 37.52 9.99 -37.83
CA ASP A 174 38.57 9.07 -37.37
C ASP A 174 39.26 9.60 -36.12
N SER A 175 39.06 8.93 -34.98
CA SER A 175 39.65 9.31 -33.70
C SER A 175 41.16 9.11 -33.63
N GLY A 176 41.79 8.41 -34.61
CA GLY A 176 43.21 8.14 -34.69
C GLY A 176 44.02 9.28 -35.32
N VAL A 177 43.37 10.26 -35.93
CA VAL A 177 44.04 11.37 -36.61
C VAL A 177 43.65 12.72 -36.02
N THR A 178 44.61 13.67 -35.95
CA THR A 178 44.38 14.98 -35.41
C THR A 178 43.61 15.88 -36.40
N VAL A 179 43.97 15.76 -37.71
CA VAL A 179 43.30 16.50 -38.78
C VAL A 179 42.24 15.59 -39.39
N GLN A 180 41.01 15.98 -39.24
CA GLN A 180 39.88 15.19 -39.69
C GLN A 180 39.62 15.40 -41.20
N PRO A 181 39.03 14.40 -41.89
CA PRO A 181 38.59 14.56 -43.27
C PRO A 181 37.64 15.76 -43.46
N GLU A 182 37.65 16.34 -44.63
CA GLU A 182 36.79 17.48 -45.00
C GLU A 182 35.31 17.11 -44.76
N GLY A 183 34.58 17.96 -44.06
CA GLY A 183 33.16 17.78 -43.75
C GLY A 183 32.87 16.84 -42.55
N ALA A 184 33.83 16.05 -42.07
CA ALA A 184 33.55 15.13 -40.94
C ALA A 184 33.14 15.86 -39.65
N ILE A 185 33.81 16.96 -39.33
CA ILE A 185 33.48 17.79 -38.16
C ILE A 185 32.11 18.46 -38.32
N ASP A 186 31.79 18.97 -39.49
CA ASP A 186 30.48 19.61 -39.72
C ASP A 186 29.34 18.57 -39.71
N GLY A 187 29.58 17.37 -40.23
CA GLY A 187 28.64 16.25 -40.12
C GLY A 187 28.40 15.84 -38.65
N LEU A 188 29.49 15.79 -37.84
CA LEU A 188 29.38 15.51 -36.43
C LEU A 188 28.64 16.60 -35.66
N ARG A 189 28.91 17.87 -35.95
CA ARG A 189 28.18 19.05 -35.39
C ARG A 189 26.71 19.04 -35.77
N LEU A 190 26.38 18.71 -37.03
CA LEU A 190 25.01 18.59 -37.49
C LEU A 190 24.26 17.50 -36.71
N SER A 191 24.92 16.35 -36.46
CA SER A 191 24.36 15.28 -35.69
C SER A 191 24.21 15.65 -34.20
N PHE A 192 25.19 16.36 -33.64
CA PHE A 192 25.22 16.85 -32.26
C PHE A 192 24.05 17.79 -31.93
N SER A 193 23.65 18.66 -32.86
CA SER A 193 22.54 19.60 -32.67
C SER A 193 21.23 19.08 -33.30
N GLY A 194 21.28 18.48 -34.47
CA GLY A 194 20.11 18.12 -35.27
C GLY A 194 19.33 16.92 -34.69
N ILE A 195 20.02 15.87 -34.25
CA ILE A 195 19.37 14.68 -33.69
C ILE A 195 18.60 15.05 -32.41
N PRO A 196 19.19 15.77 -31.43
CA PRO A 196 18.46 16.24 -30.25
C PRO A 196 17.26 17.12 -30.57
N ILE A 197 17.36 18.03 -31.54
CA ILE A 197 16.24 18.86 -31.98
C ILE A 197 15.11 17.98 -32.50
N LEU A 198 15.41 17.07 -33.42
CA LEU A 198 14.42 16.19 -34.05
C LEU A 198 13.74 15.30 -33.00
N GLY A 199 14.52 14.63 -32.15
CA GLY A 199 14.01 13.77 -31.09
C GLY A 199 13.10 14.52 -30.10
N THR A 200 13.53 15.73 -29.69
CA THR A 200 12.75 16.57 -28.77
C THR A 200 11.45 17.07 -29.40
N VAL A 201 11.48 17.51 -30.66
CA VAL A 201 10.27 17.93 -31.38
C VAL A 201 9.28 16.77 -31.54
N ILE A 202 9.74 15.58 -31.90
CA ILE A 202 8.88 14.38 -31.96
C ILE A 202 8.28 14.08 -30.57
N ALA A 203 9.07 14.16 -29.51
CA ALA A 203 8.58 13.96 -28.13
C ALA A 203 7.48 14.99 -27.78
N MET A 204 7.65 16.26 -28.14
CA MET A 204 6.62 17.29 -27.96
C MET A 204 5.33 16.98 -28.73
N LEU A 205 5.43 16.51 -29.97
CA LEU A 205 4.27 16.12 -30.80
C LEU A 205 3.53 14.92 -30.17
N VAL A 206 4.25 13.91 -29.68
CA VAL A 206 3.67 12.76 -28.97
C VAL A 206 2.92 13.21 -27.71
N MET A 207 3.51 14.14 -26.94
CA MET A 207 2.95 14.61 -25.68
C MET A 207 1.86 15.70 -25.86
N ARG A 208 1.75 16.31 -27.03
CA ARG A 208 0.68 17.29 -27.31
C ARG A 208 -0.71 16.72 -27.04
N ASN A 209 -0.94 15.47 -27.38
CA ASN A 209 -2.20 14.77 -27.20
C ASN A 209 -2.19 13.85 -25.94
N TYR A 210 -1.38 14.16 -24.94
CA TYR A 210 -1.40 13.45 -23.66
C TYR A 210 -2.69 13.78 -22.90
N SER A 211 -3.40 12.73 -22.45
CA SER A 211 -4.79 12.85 -21.98
C SER A 211 -4.94 12.98 -20.46
N VAL A 212 -3.89 12.67 -19.68
CA VAL A 212 -3.97 12.82 -18.22
C VAL A 212 -3.58 14.25 -17.88
N THR A 213 -4.58 15.04 -17.46
CA THR A 213 -4.39 16.42 -16.99
C THR A 213 -4.23 16.44 -15.47
N GLU A 214 -3.74 17.55 -14.92
CA GLU A 214 -3.62 17.73 -13.47
C GLU A 214 -5.00 17.57 -12.78
N GLU A 215 -6.05 18.11 -13.39
CA GLU A 215 -7.43 17.99 -12.92
C GLU A 215 -7.89 16.51 -12.91
N SER A 216 -7.69 15.79 -14.04
CA SER A 216 -8.06 14.38 -14.11
C SER A 216 -7.23 13.49 -13.16
N ALA A 217 -5.94 13.79 -12.98
CA ALA A 217 -5.10 13.11 -12.01
C ALA A 217 -5.54 13.40 -10.56
N GLY A 218 -5.96 14.64 -10.28
CA GLY A 218 -6.53 15.03 -9.00
C GLY A 218 -7.83 14.28 -8.67
N ILE A 219 -8.73 14.15 -9.66
CA ILE A 219 -9.98 13.37 -9.51
C ILE A 219 -9.66 11.89 -9.28
N VAL A 220 -8.74 11.30 -10.07
CA VAL A 220 -8.31 9.90 -9.90
C VAL A 220 -7.71 9.68 -8.51
N ARG A 221 -6.85 10.59 -8.06
CA ARG A 221 -6.23 10.50 -6.73
C ARG A 221 -7.26 10.65 -5.61
N ALA A 222 -8.17 11.62 -5.72
CA ALA A 222 -9.25 11.78 -4.76
C ALA A 222 -10.17 10.54 -4.69
N GLU A 223 -10.43 9.89 -5.82
CA GLU A 223 -11.22 8.65 -5.85
C GLU A 223 -10.42 7.45 -5.31
N LEU A 224 -9.12 7.36 -5.59
CA LEU A 224 -8.23 6.37 -4.97
C LEU A 224 -8.03 6.65 -3.48
N ASP A 225 -7.86 7.91 -3.08
CA ASP A 225 -7.75 8.30 -1.68
C ASP A 225 -9.05 7.99 -0.94
N LYS A 226 -10.20 8.24 -1.56
CA LYS A 226 -11.50 7.82 -1.04
C LYS A 226 -11.58 6.29 -0.92
N ARG A 227 -11.16 5.56 -1.94
CA ARG A 227 -11.10 4.10 -1.95
C ARG A 227 -10.04 3.56 -0.98
N ASN A 228 -8.84 4.16 -0.93
CA ASN A 228 -7.75 3.77 -0.05
C ASN A 228 -7.99 4.25 1.40
N ASN A 229 -8.64 5.40 1.60
CA ASN A 229 -9.15 5.80 2.91
C ASN A 229 -10.27 4.86 3.37
N LEU A 230 -11.06 4.31 2.45
CA LEU A 230 -11.98 3.22 2.72
C LEU A 230 -11.21 1.91 3.08
N SER A 231 -10.06 1.63 2.49
CA SER A 231 -9.25 0.41 2.74
C SER A 231 -8.15 0.57 3.80
N GLN A 232 -7.60 1.78 4.01
CA GLN A 232 -6.51 2.04 4.95
C GLN A 232 -6.98 2.71 6.25
N ASN A 233 -8.23 3.16 6.31
CA ASN A 233 -8.82 3.70 7.52
C ASN A 233 -10.03 2.83 7.88
N PRO A 234 -9.87 1.81 8.75
CA PRO A 234 -10.99 1.03 9.27
C PRO A 234 -12.08 1.94 9.82
N THR A 235 -11.70 3.14 10.31
CA THR A 235 -12.62 4.18 10.78
C THR A 235 -13.57 4.70 9.71
N SER A 236 -13.21 4.67 8.41
CA SER A 236 -14.10 5.14 7.34
C SER A 236 -15.21 4.14 6.99
N PHE A 237 -14.98 2.85 7.17
CA PHE A 237 -16.01 1.81 7.02
C PHE A 237 -17.07 1.91 8.13
N TYR A 238 -16.65 2.35 9.32
CA TYR A 238 -17.53 2.51 10.48
C TYR A 238 -18.20 3.90 10.57
N GLN A 239 -17.91 4.83 9.64
CA GLN A 239 -18.27 6.26 9.76
C GLN A 239 -19.50 6.71 8.96
N THR A 240 -20.37 5.85 8.52
CA THR A 240 -21.58 6.32 7.86
C THR A 240 -22.64 6.72 8.90
N ASP A 241 -23.25 7.90 8.75
CA ASP A 241 -24.42 8.32 9.55
C ASP A 241 -25.54 7.26 9.54
N LYS A 242 -25.54 6.40 8.50
CA LYS A 242 -26.41 5.24 8.36
C LYS A 242 -26.17 4.18 9.46
N LEU A 243 -24.92 3.94 9.87
CA LEU A 243 -24.58 2.97 10.93
C LEU A 243 -25.06 3.49 12.30
N ARG A 244 -24.87 4.76 12.60
CA ARG A 244 -25.44 5.38 13.79
C ARG A 244 -26.98 5.22 13.85
N SER A 245 -27.67 5.35 12.71
CA SER A 245 -29.12 5.19 12.67
C SER A 245 -29.60 3.78 13.00
N PHE A 246 -28.80 2.73 12.75
CA PHE A 246 -29.12 1.36 13.17
C PHE A 246 -28.97 1.19 14.69
N VAL A 247 -27.98 1.81 15.29
CA VAL A 247 -27.70 1.75 16.72
C VAL A 247 -28.64 2.68 17.49
N ASP A 248 -28.93 3.88 16.96
CA ASP A 248 -29.84 4.88 17.56
C ASP A 248 -31.34 4.49 17.44
N SER A 249 -31.67 3.37 16.82
CA SER A 249 -33.05 2.96 16.54
C SER A 249 -33.86 2.48 17.76
N GLY A 250 -33.59 3.00 18.96
CA GLY A 250 -34.50 2.93 20.10
C GLY A 250 -34.46 1.62 20.89
N LEU A 251 -33.40 0.81 20.78
CA LEU A 251 -33.19 -0.30 21.70
C LEU A 251 -32.82 0.24 23.07
N GLN A 252 -33.70 0.07 24.06
CA GLN A 252 -33.35 0.34 25.45
C GLN A 252 -32.38 -0.75 25.92
N ILE A 253 -31.11 -0.35 26.14
CA ILE A 253 -30.08 -1.27 26.62
C ILE A 253 -29.86 -1.01 28.11
N ASP A 254 -29.92 -2.08 28.86
CA ASP A 254 -29.64 -2.03 30.29
C ASP A 254 -28.14 -1.77 30.53
N SER A 255 -27.82 -0.56 30.99
CA SER A 255 -26.49 -0.17 31.43
C SER A 255 -26.18 -0.55 32.87
N SER A 256 -27.13 -1.14 33.59
CA SER A 256 -26.98 -1.49 35.03
C SER A 256 -25.86 -2.48 35.35
N THR A 257 -25.36 -3.19 34.31
CA THR A 257 -24.25 -4.15 34.46
C THR A 257 -22.85 -3.53 34.28
N GLU A 258 -22.76 -2.24 33.95
CA GLU A 258 -21.47 -1.57 33.76
C GLU A 258 -20.86 -1.16 35.11
N ILE A 259 -19.56 -1.42 35.24
CA ILE A 259 -18.80 -1.02 36.43
C ILE A 259 -18.50 0.48 36.32
N ASP A 260 -18.89 1.24 37.32
CA ASP A 260 -18.53 2.65 37.45
C ASP A 260 -17.06 2.78 37.90
N PHE A 261 -16.26 3.43 37.08
CA PHE A 261 -14.84 3.68 37.33
C PHE A 261 -14.55 5.06 37.91
N THR A 262 -15.55 5.93 38.10
CA THR A 262 -15.36 7.34 38.51
C THR A 262 -14.66 7.49 39.86
N SER A 263 -14.88 6.54 40.78
CA SER A 263 -14.30 6.53 42.11
C SER A 263 -13.08 5.58 42.27
N LYS A 264 -12.62 4.95 41.18
CA LYS A 264 -11.56 3.93 41.24
C LYS A 264 -10.21 4.53 40.86
N THR A 265 -9.17 4.13 41.58
CA THR A 265 -7.79 4.43 41.23
C THR A 265 -7.30 3.49 40.11
N ASP A 266 -6.19 3.84 39.45
CA ASP A 266 -5.56 2.99 38.44
C ASP A 266 -5.19 1.62 39.02
N ALA A 267 -4.76 1.56 40.29
CA ALA A 267 -4.47 0.32 40.98
C ALA A 267 -5.72 -0.57 41.19
N ASP A 268 -6.88 0.06 41.47
CA ASP A 268 -8.16 -0.66 41.58
C ASP A 268 -8.59 -1.22 40.23
N ILE A 269 -8.41 -0.47 39.16
CA ILE A 269 -8.73 -0.89 37.80
C ILE A 269 -7.84 -2.06 37.39
N LYS A 270 -6.53 -2.01 37.66
CA LYS A 270 -5.59 -3.10 37.39
C LYS A 270 -5.93 -4.37 38.19
N ALA A 271 -6.31 -4.25 39.45
CA ALA A 271 -6.75 -5.37 40.27
C ALA A 271 -8.05 -6.02 39.70
N LEU A 272 -9.01 -5.19 39.24
CA LEU A 272 -10.22 -5.67 38.59
C LEU A 272 -9.91 -6.37 37.27
N PHE A 273 -9.03 -5.80 36.43
CA PHE A 273 -8.60 -6.41 35.19
C PHE A 273 -8.02 -7.83 35.47
N SER A 274 -7.07 -7.94 36.38
CA SER A 274 -6.47 -9.22 36.75
C SER A 274 -7.53 -10.22 37.25
N THR A 275 -8.52 -9.73 38.03
CA THR A 275 -9.62 -10.56 38.52
C THR A 275 -10.48 -11.10 37.39
N HIS A 276 -10.83 -10.25 36.38
CA HIS A 276 -11.63 -10.66 35.24
C HIS A 276 -10.86 -11.57 34.27
N LEU A 277 -9.57 -11.32 34.06
CA LEU A 277 -8.71 -12.20 33.24
C LEU A 277 -8.59 -13.59 33.85
N ASN A 278 -8.36 -13.68 35.18
CA ASN A 278 -8.24 -14.95 35.89
C ASN A 278 -9.54 -15.76 36.01
N LYS A 279 -10.71 -15.16 35.79
CA LYS A 279 -11.99 -15.89 35.64
C LYS A 279 -12.04 -16.71 34.35
N GLY A 280 -11.19 -16.39 33.39
CA GLY A 280 -11.16 -16.98 32.05
C GLY A 280 -12.11 -16.31 31.09
N LEU A 281 -11.72 -16.31 29.83
CA LEU A 281 -12.46 -15.78 28.70
C LEU A 281 -13.19 -16.90 27.95
N HIS A 282 -14.28 -16.58 27.29
CA HIS A 282 -14.87 -17.52 26.34
C HIS A 282 -13.88 -17.82 25.21
N GLY A 283 -13.31 -16.79 24.56
CA GLY A 283 -12.36 -16.95 23.47
C GLY A 283 -11.36 -15.80 23.35
N LEU A 284 -10.22 -16.11 22.75
CA LEU A 284 -9.18 -15.16 22.36
C LEU A 284 -8.87 -15.29 20.87
N CYS A 285 -8.73 -14.14 20.19
CA CYS A 285 -8.12 -14.07 18.87
C CYS A 285 -6.62 -14.29 19.02
N PHE A 286 -6.09 -15.33 18.39
CA PHE A 286 -4.69 -15.76 18.56
C PHE A 286 -3.81 -15.21 17.46
N SER A 287 -2.73 -14.53 17.84
CA SER A 287 -1.67 -14.11 16.93
C SER A 287 -0.41 -14.98 17.16
N PRO A 288 -0.01 -15.79 16.18
CA PRO A 288 1.17 -16.63 16.27
C PRO A 288 2.49 -15.91 15.92
N TYR A 289 2.44 -14.69 15.37
CA TYR A 289 3.59 -13.97 14.83
C TYR A 289 4.46 -13.36 15.93
N LEU A 290 5.78 -13.52 15.81
CA LEU A 290 6.79 -12.89 16.67
C LEU A 290 7.18 -11.52 16.14
N GLU A 291 7.93 -10.76 16.94
CA GLU A 291 8.50 -9.49 16.52
C GLU A 291 9.36 -9.65 15.25
N GLY A 292 9.12 -8.79 14.25
CA GLY A 292 9.79 -8.82 12.96
C GLY A 292 9.24 -9.82 11.93
N GLN A 293 8.28 -10.67 12.30
CA GLN A 293 7.55 -11.51 11.35
C GLN A 293 6.36 -10.77 10.74
N ASN A 294 6.01 -11.19 9.51
CA ASN A 294 4.90 -10.65 8.74
C ASN A 294 3.97 -11.77 8.25
N ILE A 295 2.80 -11.41 7.77
CA ILE A 295 1.92 -12.33 7.02
C ILE A 295 2.73 -12.90 5.85
N GLY A 296 2.65 -14.23 5.64
CA GLY A 296 3.41 -14.94 4.62
C GLY A 296 4.69 -15.61 5.13
N ASP A 297 5.14 -15.28 6.33
CA ASP A 297 6.27 -15.97 6.93
C ASP A 297 5.86 -17.36 7.44
N GLN A 298 6.74 -18.35 7.24
CA GLN A 298 6.52 -19.72 7.72
C GLN A 298 6.64 -19.80 9.24
N LEU A 299 5.55 -20.14 9.90
CA LEU A 299 5.49 -20.31 11.35
C LEU A 299 5.96 -21.71 11.78
N SER A 300 6.55 -21.82 12.95
CA SER A 300 7.04 -23.08 13.51
C SER A 300 6.15 -23.59 14.66
N GLU A 301 6.07 -24.92 14.80
CA GLU A 301 5.32 -25.56 15.90
C GLU A 301 5.79 -25.11 17.29
N PRO A 302 7.12 -25.02 17.59
CA PRO A 302 7.58 -24.54 18.89
C PRO A 302 7.14 -23.11 19.21
N GLN A 303 7.16 -22.20 18.21
CA GLN A 303 6.71 -20.82 18.34
C GLN A 303 5.22 -20.74 18.71
N ILE A 304 4.38 -21.47 17.97
CA ILE A 304 2.94 -21.50 18.21
C ILE A 304 2.65 -22.12 19.57
N SER A 305 3.34 -23.23 19.93
CA SER A 305 3.15 -23.91 21.21
C SER A 305 3.51 -23.01 22.39
N GLN A 306 4.64 -22.30 22.31
CA GLN A 306 5.07 -21.37 23.36
C GLN A 306 4.03 -20.27 23.59
N ARG A 307 3.57 -19.61 22.51
CA ARG A 307 2.53 -18.58 22.61
C ARG A 307 1.20 -19.13 23.11
N MET A 308 0.85 -20.36 22.69
CA MET A 308 -0.35 -21.01 23.19
C MET A 308 -0.27 -21.33 24.69
N ASP A 309 0.91 -21.69 25.22
CA ASP A 309 1.14 -21.91 26.66
C ASP A 309 0.85 -20.67 27.51
N VAL A 310 1.14 -19.49 26.98
CA VAL A 310 0.87 -18.22 27.66
C VAL A 310 -0.64 -17.96 27.80
N ILE A 311 -1.42 -18.24 26.79
CA ILE A 311 -2.85 -17.88 26.78
C ILE A 311 -3.79 -18.98 27.24
N ALA A 312 -3.40 -20.24 27.14
CA ALA A 312 -4.24 -21.38 27.47
C ALA A 312 -4.87 -21.32 28.87
N PRO A 313 -4.17 -20.83 29.94
CA PRO A 313 -4.79 -20.71 31.27
C PRO A 313 -5.96 -19.71 31.34
N TYR A 314 -6.12 -18.83 30.34
CA TYR A 314 -7.04 -17.69 30.41
C TYR A 314 -8.21 -17.79 29.43
N THR A 315 -8.30 -18.81 28.59
CA THR A 315 -9.36 -18.91 27.58
C THR A 315 -9.83 -20.34 27.38
N GLN A 316 -11.07 -20.49 26.88
CA GLN A 316 -11.63 -21.81 26.52
C GLN A 316 -11.54 -22.05 25.01
N TRP A 317 -11.49 -21.00 24.20
CA TRP A 317 -11.47 -21.06 22.76
C TRP A 317 -10.33 -20.22 22.19
N VAL A 318 -9.80 -20.68 21.06
CA VAL A 318 -8.85 -19.93 20.27
C VAL A 318 -9.41 -19.70 18.86
N ARG A 319 -9.31 -18.47 18.37
CA ARG A 319 -9.65 -18.14 16.99
C ARG A 319 -8.38 -17.87 16.20
N SER A 320 -8.17 -18.62 15.10
CA SER A 320 -7.13 -18.38 14.09
C SER A 320 -7.70 -17.81 12.82
N PHE A 321 -6.83 -17.23 11.96
CA PHE A 321 -7.26 -16.45 10.81
C PHE A 321 -6.86 -17.04 9.45
N SER A 322 -5.91 -17.98 9.43
CA SER A 322 -5.39 -18.62 8.22
C SER A 322 -5.14 -20.11 8.46
N CYS A 323 -5.08 -20.88 7.40
CA CYS A 323 -4.81 -22.31 7.37
C CYS A 323 -3.57 -22.70 6.59
N THR A 324 -2.69 -21.73 6.28
CA THR A 324 -1.46 -21.94 5.52
C THR A 324 -0.25 -21.35 6.24
N GLU A 325 0.96 -21.59 5.73
CA GLU A 325 2.20 -20.97 6.20
C GLU A 325 2.53 -21.24 7.69
N GLY A 326 2.15 -22.43 8.16
CA GLY A 326 2.34 -22.84 9.54
C GLY A 326 1.13 -22.56 10.47
N ASN A 327 0.18 -21.70 10.06
CA ASN A 327 -1.03 -21.45 10.83
C ASN A 327 -1.91 -22.72 10.98
N GLU A 328 -1.82 -23.67 10.04
CA GLU A 328 -2.49 -24.98 10.09
C GLU A 328 -2.10 -25.83 11.31
N LEU A 329 -1.00 -25.51 11.97
CA LEU A 329 -0.57 -26.19 13.21
C LEU A 329 -1.35 -25.70 14.43
N THR A 330 -1.89 -24.48 14.38
CA THR A 330 -2.57 -23.85 15.53
C THR A 330 -3.72 -24.67 16.09
N PRO A 331 -4.65 -25.25 15.28
CA PRO A 331 -5.79 -25.99 15.84
C PRO A 331 -5.37 -27.25 16.59
N LYS A 332 -4.38 -27.98 16.10
CA LYS A 332 -3.84 -29.16 16.79
C LYS A 332 -3.23 -28.79 18.14
N ILE A 333 -2.38 -27.75 18.16
CA ILE A 333 -1.71 -27.28 19.38
C ILE A 333 -2.73 -26.77 20.41
N ALA A 334 -3.81 -26.15 19.96
CA ALA A 334 -4.90 -25.70 20.83
C ALA A 334 -5.64 -26.92 21.46
N HIS A 335 -5.99 -27.92 20.65
CA HIS A 335 -6.64 -29.16 21.14
C HIS A 335 -5.72 -29.96 22.07
N ASP A 336 -4.40 -30.00 21.83
CA ASP A 336 -3.42 -30.63 22.74
C ASP A 336 -3.40 -29.96 24.12
N LYS A 337 -4.01 -28.78 24.28
CA LYS A 337 -4.17 -28.01 25.53
C LYS A 337 -5.64 -27.87 25.97
N ASP A 338 -6.49 -28.76 25.53
CA ASP A 338 -7.93 -28.81 25.85
C ASP A 338 -8.71 -27.54 25.44
N LEU A 339 -8.20 -26.74 24.49
CA LEU A 339 -8.90 -25.58 23.96
C LEU A 339 -9.74 -25.96 22.73
N LYS A 340 -10.90 -25.35 22.58
CA LYS A 340 -11.71 -25.41 21.36
C LYS A 340 -11.22 -24.41 20.32
N THR A 341 -11.53 -24.67 19.06
CA THR A 341 -10.98 -23.91 17.93
C THR A 341 -12.06 -23.33 17.02
N MET A 342 -11.88 -22.03 16.70
CA MET A 342 -12.56 -21.35 15.61
C MET A 342 -11.51 -21.07 14.55
N VAL A 343 -11.52 -21.84 13.45
CA VAL A 343 -10.45 -21.84 12.46
C VAL A 343 -10.89 -21.09 11.20
N GLY A 344 -10.15 -20.04 10.87
CA GLY A 344 -10.42 -19.19 9.71
C GLY A 344 -9.55 -19.55 8.52
N ALA A 345 -10.16 -19.63 7.34
CA ALA A 345 -9.49 -19.58 6.05
C ALA A 345 -9.43 -18.12 5.58
N TRP A 346 -8.24 -17.59 5.36
CA TRP A 346 -8.08 -16.24 4.86
C TRP A 346 -8.29 -16.18 3.36
N ILE A 347 -9.48 -15.73 2.93
CA ILE A 347 -9.79 -15.55 1.52
C ILE A 347 -9.87 -14.07 1.13
N SER A 348 -9.52 -13.79 -0.11
CA SER A 348 -9.42 -12.44 -0.67
C SER A 348 -9.75 -12.44 -2.18
N GLY A 349 -9.34 -11.40 -2.91
CA GLY A 349 -9.41 -11.37 -4.39
C GLY A 349 -8.43 -12.34 -5.09
N ASP A 350 -7.49 -12.96 -4.38
CA ASP A 350 -6.55 -13.94 -4.92
C ASP A 350 -7.17 -15.36 -4.89
N LYS A 351 -7.67 -15.79 -6.04
CA LYS A 351 -8.36 -17.09 -6.17
C LYS A 351 -7.44 -18.30 -5.93
N ASP A 352 -6.16 -18.21 -6.30
CA ASP A 352 -5.20 -19.31 -6.11
C ASP A 352 -4.88 -19.49 -4.63
N GLN A 353 -4.74 -18.40 -3.88
CA GLN A 353 -4.57 -18.44 -2.43
C GLN A 353 -5.85 -18.93 -1.73
N ASN A 354 -7.02 -18.46 -2.17
CA ASN A 354 -8.31 -18.92 -1.63
C ASN A 354 -8.46 -20.46 -1.73
N GLU A 355 -8.04 -21.05 -2.86
CA GLU A 355 -8.10 -22.51 -3.03
C GLU A 355 -7.21 -23.26 -2.03
N LYS A 356 -6.01 -22.73 -1.73
CA LYS A 356 -5.12 -23.32 -0.72
C LYS A 356 -5.73 -23.24 0.67
N GLU A 357 -6.20 -22.08 1.06
CA GLU A 357 -6.83 -21.83 2.36
C GLU A 357 -8.07 -22.70 2.59
N ILE A 358 -8.99 -22.74 1.62
CA ILE A 358 -10.21 -23.53 1.70
C ILE A 358 -9.91 -25.03 1.76
N ASN A 359 -8.98 -25.53 0.95
CA ASN A 359 -8.61 -26.95 0.99
C ASN A 359 -7.94 -27.32 2.31
N ALA A 360 -7.10 -26.45 2.86
CA ALA A 360 -6.47 -26.64 4.17
C ALA A 360 -7.51 -26.65 5.29
N LEU A 361 -8.45 -25.72 5.32
CA LEU A 361 -9.56 -25.68 6.28
C LEU A 361 -10.37 -26.98 6.25
N ILE A 362 -10.75 -27.44 5.04
CA ILE A 362 -11.50 -28.70 4.86
C ILE A 362 -10.70 -29.90 5.42
N ASN A 363 -9.40 -29.97 5.19
CA ASN A 363 -8.56 -31.06 5.66
C ASN A 363 -8.42 -31.04 7.20
N LEU A 364 -8.23 -29.86 7.79
CA LEU A 364 -8.20 -29.70 9.26
C LEU A 364 -9.53 -30.13 9.89
N ALA A 365 -10.65 -29.72 9.32
CA ALA A 365 -11.97 -30.08 9.80
C ALA A 365 -12.23 -31.61 9.70
N LYS A 366 -11.85 -32.24 8.59
CA LYS A 366 -11.93 -33.72 8.44
C LYS A 366 -11.04 -34.47 9.41
N SER A 367 -9.98 -33.86 9.89
CA SER A 367 -9.10 -34.42 10.92
C SER A 367 -9.62 -34.22 12.36
N GLY A 368 -10.81 -33.61 12.52
CA GLY A 368 -11.41 -33.35 13.83
C GLY A 368 -10.77 -32.21 14.62
N LEU A 369 -10.05 -31.31 13.95
CA LEU A 369 -9.30 -30.21 14.58
C LEU A 369 -10.04 -28.86 14.53
N VAL A 370 -11.29 -28.84 14.06
CA VAL A 370 -12.06 -27.61 13.87
C VAL A 370 -13.43 -27.73 14.54
N ASP A 371 -13.69 -26.90 15.54
CA ASP A 371 -15.01 -26.86 16.21
C ASP A 371 -15.97 -25.89 15.48
N ILE A 372 -15.44 -24.78 14.90
CA ILE A 372 -16.18 -23.87 14.01
C ILE A 372 -15.26 -23.52 12.84
N ALA A 373 -15.74 -23.74 11.62
CA ALA A 373 -15.04 -23.39 10.38
C ALA A 373 -15.49 -22.02 9.87
N VAL A 374 -14.53 -21.12 9.63
CA VAL A 374 -14.77 -19.75 9.20
C VAL A 374 -14.24 -19.54 7.78
N VAL A 375 -15.12 -19.16 6.86
CA VAL A 375 -14.81 -18.95 5.44
C VAL A 375 -14.67 -17.45 5.17
N GLY A 376 -13.48 -16.92 5.38
CA GLY A 376 -13.15 -15.51 5.19
C GLY A 376 -13.40 -14.63 6.41
N ASN A 377 -12.66 -13.52 6.44
CA ASN A 377 -12.77 -12.48 7.44
C ASN A 377 -12.87 -11.11 6.74
N GLU A 378 -13.98 -10.39 6.93
CA GLU A 378 -14.21 -9.02 6.45
C GLU A 378 -14.03 -8.83 4.93
N THR A 379 -14.18 -9.88 4.13
CA THR A 379 -13.99 -9.83 2.67
C THR A 379 -15.04 -8.99 1.95
N LEU A 380 -16.26 -8.92 2.48
CA LEU A 380 -17.30 -8.04 1.94
C LEU A 380 -17.07 -6.59 2.36
N MET A 381 -16.64 -6.37 3.61
CA MET A 381 -16.29 -5.03 4.09
C MET A 381 -15.11 -4.45 3.28
N ARG A 382 -14.11 -5.27 2.97
CA ARG A 382 -12.95 -4.88 2.16
C ARG A 382 -13.21 -4.87 0.66
N GLU A 383 -14.44 -5.24 0.22
CA GLU A 383 -14.81 -5.32 -1.21
C GLU A 383 -13.90 -6.24 -2.05
N GLU A 384 -13.32 -7.27 -1.43
CA GLU A 384 -12.43 -8.23 -2.08
C GLU A 384 -13.17 -9.32 -2.84
N LEU A 385 -14.37 -9.69 -2.37
CA LEU A 385 -15.29 -10.64 -3.00
C LEU A 385 -16.69 -10.04 -3.09
N THR A 386 -17.44 -10.49 -4.08
CA THR A 386 -18.88 -10.28 -4.13
C THR A 386 -19.58 -11.26 -3.17
N GLU A 387 -20.80 -10.92 -2.74
CA GLU A 387 -21.60 -11.80 -1.88
C GLU A 387 -21.80 -13.18 -2.52
N ASN A 388 -22.03 -13.26 -3.83
CA ASN A 388 -22.20 -14.52 -4.54
C ASN A 388 -20.94 -15.39 -4.52
N GLU A 389 -19.77 -14.81 -4.76
CA GLU A 389 -18.50 -15.55 -4.70
C GLU A 389 -18.23 -16.08 -3.28
N LEU A 390 -18.50 -15.28 -2.25
CA LEU A 390 -18.40 -15.72 -0.87
C LEU A 390 -19.36 -16.87 -0.55
N LEU A 391 -20.63 -16.77 -0.98
CA LEU A 391 -21.64 -17.81 -0.79
C LEU A 391 -21.24 -19.13 -1.45
N GLU A 392 -20.60 -19.09 -2.64
CA GLU A 392 -20.05 -20.27 -3.29
C GLU A 392 -19.00 -20.98 -2.43
N TYR A 393 -18.06 -20.23 -1.83
CA TYR A 393 -17.07 -20.81 -0.91
C TYR A 393 -17.72 -21.40 0.35
N ILE A 394 -18.65 -20.68 0.98
CA ILE A 394 -19.37 -21.18 2.18
C ILE A 394 -20.10 -22.50 1.86
N HIS A 395 -20.86 -22.55 0.78
CA HIS A 395 -21.61 -23.75 0.38
C HIS A 395 -20.69 -24.94 0.08
N ARG A 396 -19.56 -24.68 -0.59
CA ARG A 396 -18.55 -25.71 -0.90
C ARG A 396 -17.95 -26.29 0.39
N VAL A 397 -17.60 -25.47 1.36
CA VAL A 397 -17.05 -25.93 2.65
C VAL A 397 -18.12 -26.72 3.43
N LYS A 398 -19.35 -26.23 3.52
CA LYS A 398 -20.46 -26.94 4.18
C LYS A 398 -20.71 -28.34 3.59
N GLN A 399 -20.64 -28.46 2.28
CA GLN A 399 -20.79 -29.78 1.61
C GLN A 399 -19.63 -30.72 1.92
N ALA A 400 -18.42 -30.19 2.08
CA ALA A 400 -17.20 -30.98 2.27
C ALA A 400 -17.01 -31.49 3.71
N ILE A 401 -17.58 -30.79 4.72
CA ILE A 401 -17.39 -31.07 6.16
C ILE A 401 -18.73 -31.10 6.91
N PRO A 402 -19.64 -32.03 6.56
CA PRO A 402 -20.94 -32.13 7.22
C PRO A 402 -20.75 -32.42 8.71
N GLY A 403 -21.45 -31.67 9.57
CA GLY A 403 -21.38 -31.83 11.03
C GLY A 403 -20.44 -30.86 11.75
N VAL A 404 -19.61 -30.11 11.02
CA VAL A 404 -18.86 -28.96 11.56
C VAL A 404 -19.62 -27.68 11.21
N PRO A 405 -19.93 -26.78 12.16
CA PRO A 405 -20.57 -25.51 11.86
C PRO A 405 -19.69 -24.66 10.93
N VAL A 406 -20.26 -24.17 9.84
CA VAL A 406 -19.57 -23.31 8.85
C VAL A 406 -20.20 -21.93 8.85
N THR A 407 -19.37 -20.92 8.86
CA THR A 407 -19.79 -19.54 8.92
C THR A 407 -18.82 -18.60 8.20
N TYR A 408 -19.12 -17.32 8.27
CA TYR A 408 -18.32 -16.19 7.80
C TYR A 408 -18.21 -15.14 8.91
N VAL A 409 -17.17 -14.33 8.88
CA VAL A 409 -16.96 -13.22 9.81
C VAL A 409 -16.89 -11.89 9.06
N ASP A 410 -17.66 -10.91 9.55
CA ASP A 410 -17.58 -9.52 9.08
C ASP A 410 -18.05 -8.54 10.16
N ALA A 411 -17.93 -7.25 9.90
CA ALA A 411 -18.51 -6.23 10.73
C ALA A 411 -20.04 -6.45 10.88
N TYR A 412 -20.57 -6.20 12.05
CA TYR A 412 -21.97 -6.52 12.41
C TYR A 412 -23.00 -6.02 11.39
N TYR A 413 -22.79 -4.85 10.80
CA TYR A 413 -23.74 -4.24 9.85
C TYR A 413 -23.80 -4.98 8.51
N GLN A 414 -22.78 -5.75 8.13
CA GLN A 414 -22.78 -6.53 6.90
C GLN A 414 -23.87 -7.61 6.90
N PHE A 415 -24.21 -8.13 8.08
CA PHE A 415 -25.27 -9.12 8.21
C PHE A 415 -26.68 -8.53 8.21
N ILE A 416 -26.86 -7.29 8.67
CA ILE A 416 -28.19 -6.65 8.80
C ILE A 416 -28.88 -6.51 7.45
N GLU A 417 -28.15 -6.24 6.39
CA GLU A 417 -28.68 -6.00 5.04
C GLU A 417 -28.57 -7.23 4.10
N ARG A 418 -28.08 -8.40 4.61
CA ARG A 418 -27.81 -9.59 3.78
C ARG A 418 -28.45 -10.86 4.34
N PRO A 419 -29.75 -11.04 4.13
CA PRO A 419 -30.44 -12.24 4.62
C PRO A 419 -29.89 -13.54 4.02
N GLN A 420 -29.44 -13.53 2.76
CA GLN A 420 -28.84 -14.72 2.13
C GLN A 420 -27.56 -15.16 2.81
N LEU A 421 -26.74 -14.20 3.26
CA LEU A 421 -25.52 -14.48 4.03
C LEU A 421 -25.87 -15.09 5.40
N ILE A 422 -26.89 -14.54 6.08
CA ILE A 422 -27.39 -15.12 7.34
C ILE A 422 -27.87 -16.55 7.12
N ASP A 423 -28.62 -16.81 6.06
CA ASP A 423 -29.16 -18.15 5.76
C ASP A 423 -28.03 -19.16 5.46
N ALA A 424 -26.98 -18.73 4.79
CA ALA A 424 -25.83 -19.57 4.45
C ALA A 424 -24.99 -19.99 5.67
N CYS A 425 -24.87 -19.14 6.69
CA CYS A 425 -24.08 -19.40 7.90
C CYS A 425 -24.83 -20.27 8.91
N ASP A 426 -24.14 -21.17 9.63
CA ASP A 426 -24.75 -21.98 10.70
C ASP A 426 -24.85 -21.20 12.01
N VAL A 427 -23.89 -20.34 12.28
CA VAL A 427 -23.86 -19.35 13.35
C VAL A 427 -23.46 -17.99 12.77
N ILE A 428 -23.76 -16.90 13.44
CA ILE A 428 -23.44 -15.55 12.97
C ILE A 428 -22.27 -15.01 13.77
N LEU A 429 -21.15 -14.74 13.09
CA LEU A 429 -19.94 -14.20 13.70
C LEU A 429 -19.77 -12.75 13.31
N VAL A 430 -19.69 -11.87 14.30
CA VAL A 430 -19.60 -10.44 14.06
C VAL A 430 -18.42 -9.77 14.77
N ASN A 431 -17.72 -8.93 14.01
CA ASN A 431 -16.72 -8.03 14.55
C ASN A 431 -17.40 -6.74 15.03
N CYS A 432 -17.16 -6.37 16.27
CA CYS A 432 -17.76 -5.22 16.94
C CYS A 432 -16.70 -4.36 17.59
N TYR A 433 -16.38 -3.23 16.99
CA TYR A 433 -15.32 -2.34 17.45
C TYR A 433 -15.79 -0.92 17.75
N PRO A 434 -16.29 -0.64 18.97
CA PRO A 434 -16.63 0.73 19.38
C PRO A 434 -15.48 1.71 19.22
N PHE A 435 -14.23 1.26 19.35
CA PHE A 435 -13.04 2.08 19.13
C PHE A 435 -12.98 2.63 17.69
N TRP A 436 -13.12 1.78 16.69
CA TRP A 436 -13.05 2.20 15.29
C TRP A 436 -14.23 3.11 14.89
N GLU A 437 -15.36 2.97 15.55
CA GLU A 437 -16.50 3.88 15.36
C GLU A 437 -16.37 5.21 16.13
N GLY A 438 -15.31 5.36 16.91
CA GLY A 438 -14.96 6.60 17.59
C GLY A 438 -15.78 6.86 18.85
N CYS A 439 -16.25 5.81 19.52
CA CYS A 439 -16.98 5.94 20.77
C CYS A 439 -16.03 6.31 21.92
N SER A 440 -16.48 7.16 22.84
CA SER A 440 -15.76 7.36 24.09
C SER A 440 -15.75 6.08 24.92
N ILE A 441 -14.76 5.93 25.81
CA ILE A 441 -14.66 4.74 26.66
C ILE A 441 -15.89 4.56 27.55
N GLU A 442 -16.52 5.65 28.00
CA GLU A 442 -17.71 5.64 28.84
C GLU A 442 -18.95 5.08 28.12
N GLN A 443 -19.01 5.22 26.78
CA GLN A 443 -20.13 4.75 25.95
C GLN A 443 -19.85 3.41 25.28
N SER A 444 -18.60 2.96 25.31
CA SER A 444 -18.12 1.85 24.48
C SER A 444 -18.82 0.52 24.77
N ALA A 445 -19.05 0.19 26.04
CA ALA A 445 -19.75 -1.04 26.43
C ALA A 445 -21.24 -1.01 26.04
N THR A 446 -21.91 0.10 26.25
CA THR A 446 -23.30 0.29 25.80
C THR A 446 -23.40 0.16 24.28
N TYR A 447 -22.46 0.74 23.54
CA TYR A 447 -22.42 0.67 22.08
C TYR A 447 -22.17 -0.75 21.57
N LEU A 448 -21.27 -1.50 22.20
CA LEU A 448 -21.05 -2.93 21.89
C LEU A 448 -22.34 -3.76 22.08
N LYS A 449 -23.07 -3.52 23.19
CA LYS A 449 -24.35 -4.20 23.45
C LYS A 449 -25.38 -3.89 22.35
N GLN A 450 -25.40 -2.67 21.83
CA GLN A 450 -26.28 -2.26 20.73
C GLN A 450 -25.92 -2.97 19.43
N MET A 451 -24.63 -3.02 19.06
CA MET A 451 -24.15 -3.78 17.88
C MET A 451 -24.60 -5.24 17.96
N TYR A 452 -24.42 -5.87 19.11
CA TYR A 452 -24.85 -7.25 19.34
C TYR A 452 -26.36 -7.42 19.24
N ALA A 453 -27.15 -6.54 19.87
CA ALA A 453 -28.62 -6.63 19.87
C ALA A 453 -29.23 -6.45 18.48
N VAL A 454 -28.72 -5.52 17.67
CA VAL A 454 -29.22 -5.35 16.28
C VAL A 454 -28.86 -6.55 15.42
N THR A 455 -27.70 -7.18 15.65
CA THR A 455 -27.32 -8.41 14.96
C THR A 455 -28.20 -9.59 15.38
N GLN A 456 -28.46 -9.77 16.68
CA GLN A 456 -29.37 -10.82 17.17
C GLN A 456 -30.75 -10.72 16.53
N LYS A 457 -31.26 -9.50 16.37
CA LYS A 457 -32.56 -9.27 15.71
C LYS A 457 -32.52 -9.68 14.24
N ALA A 458 -31.40 -9.44 13.53
CA ALA A 458 -31.23 -9.80 12.13
C ALA A 458 -30.95 -11.32 11.95
N ALA A 459 -30.35 -11.96 12.94
CA ALA A 459 -29.87 -13.35 12.86
C ALA A 459 -30.95 -14.42 12.72
N ASN A 460 -32.24 -14.07 12.74
CA ASN A 460 -33.37 -14.97 12.53
C ASN A 460 -33.34 -16.23 13.44
N GLY A 461 -32.99 -16.03 14.72
CA GLY A 461 -32.91 -17.08 15.74
C GLY A 461 -31.62 -17.90 15.74
N LYS A 462 -30.69 -17.66 14.85
CA LYS A 462 -29.34 -18.24 14.90
C LYS A 462 -28.52 -17.66 16.05
N GLN A 463 -27.60 -18.45 16.58
CA GLN A 463 -26.65 -17.99 17.59
C GLN A 463 -25.77 -16.87 17.01
N VAL A 464 -25.62 -15.79 17.75
CA VAL A 464 -24.68 -14.70 17.43
C VAL A 464 -23.48 -14.81 18.38
N ILE A 465 -22.29 -14.73 17.83
CA ILE A 465 -21.01 -14.75 18.56
C ILE A 465 -20.26 -13.47 18.19
N ILE A 466 -19.77 -12.74 19.16
CA ILE A 466 -18.85 -11.64 18.90
C ILE A 466 -17.48 -12.25 18.63
N SER A 467 -17.08 -12.24 17.36
CA SER A 467 -15.83 -12.88 16.89
C SER A 467 -14.59 -12.03 17.10
N GLU A 468 -14.76 -10.71 17.18
CA GLU A 468 -13.71 -9.77 17.56
C GLU A 468 -14.29 -8.55 18.24
N THR A 469 -13.65 -8.16 19.34
CA THR A 469 -13.81 -6.88 20.00
C THR A 469 -12.60 -6.60 20.90
N GLY A 470 -12.20 -5.34 21.03
CA GLY A 470 -11.03 -4.96 21.81
C GLY A 470 -10.89 -3.45 21.93
N TRP A 471 -9.81 -3.05 22.61
CA TRP A 471 -9.44 -1.64 22.74
C TRP A 471 -7.91 -1.52 22.81
N PRO A 472 -7.27 -0.69 21.94
CA PRO A 472 -5.82 -0.56 21.95
C PRO A 472 -5.32 0.24 23.16
N ASN A 473 -4.15 -0.11 23.66
CA ASN A 473 -3.58 0.57 24.82
C ASN A 473 -2.70 1.78 24.46
N GLN A 474 -2.39 1.98 23.21
CA GLN A 474 -1.52 3.06 22.71
C GLN A 474 -1.82 3.37 21.25
N GLY A 475 -1.43 4.57 20.79
CA GLY A 475 -1.52 5.01 19.39
C GLY A 475 -2.40 6.25 19.22
N GLU A 476 -2.83 6.52 18.00
CA GLU A 476 -3.65 7.68 17.67
C GLU A 476 -5.14 7.47 18.06
N SER A 477 -5.77 8.55 18.52
CA SER A 477 -7.19 8.54 18.86
C SER A 477 -8.07 8.52 17.61
N THR A 478 -9.18 7.81 17.68
CA THR A 478 -10.22 7.82 16.64
C THR A 478 -11.43 8.59 17.17
N LYS A 479 -11.64 9.84 16.75
CA LYS A 479 -12.67 10.75 17.30
C LYS A 479 -12.58 10.82 18.83
N ASP A 480 -13.63 10.35 19.54
CA ASP A 480 -13.70 10.36 21.01
C ASP A 480 -13.08 9.09 21.63
N ALA A 481 -12.74 8.08 20.81
CA ALA A 481 -12.07 6.88 21.27
C ALA A 481 -10.58 7.15 21.48
N GLN A 482 -10.12 7.10 22.71
CA GLN A 482 -8.74 7.37 23.09
C GLN A 482 -8.06 6.06 23.52
N PRO A 483 -6.97 5.64 22.84
CA PRO A 483 -6.17 4.52 23.28
C PRO A 483 -5.38 4.89 24.53
N SER A 484 -5.44 4.05 25.54
CA SER A 484 -4.59 4.11 26.75
C SER A 484 -4.68 2.80 27.51
N GLU A 485 -3.69 2.51 28.35
CA GLU A 485 -3.70 1.32 29.22
C GLU A 485 -4.97 1.27 30.09
N ILE A 486 -5.33 2.39 30.69
CA ILE A 486 -6.52 2.50 31.54
C ILE A 486 -7.80 2.25 30.76
N ASN A 487 -7.93 2.82 29.57
CA ASN A 487 -9.11 2.62 28.74
C ASN A 487 -9.20 1.19 28.21
N ALA A 488 -8.07 0.59 27.83
CA ALA A 488 -8.03 -0.82 27.44
C ALA A 488 -8.50 -1.74 28.57
N MET A 489 -8.04 -1.51 29.81
CA MET A 489 -8.51 -2.26 30.99
C MET A 489 -9.99 -2.03 31.27
N LYS A 490 -10.48 -0.78 31.25
CA LYS A 490 -11.91 -0.47 31.46
C LYS A 490 -12.79 -1.18 30.44
N TYR A 491 -12.40 -1.12 29.14
CA TYR A 491 -13.12 -1.80 28.08
C TYR A 491 -13.16 -3.32 28.29
N PHE A 492 -12.01 -3.91 28.55
CA PHE A 492 -11.89 -5.34 28.85
C PHE A 492 -12.80 -5.76 29.99
N ILE A 493 -12.76 -5.05 31.13
CA ILE A 493 -13.53 -5.37 32.33
C ILE A 493 -15.04 -5.32 32.05
N ASN A 494 -15.54 -4.22 31.47
CA ASN A 494 -16.97 -4.05 31.23
C ASN A 494 -17.48 -5.03 30.16
N THR A 495 -16.71 -5.25 29.09
CA THR A 495 -17.07 -6.14 28.00
C THR A 495 -17.14 -7.60 28.48
N THR A 496 -16.10 -8.07 29.17
CA THR A 496 -16.04 -9.46 29.66
C THR A 496 -17.04 -9.71 30.78
N ASN A 497 -17.26 -8.74 31.69
CA ASN A 497 -18.27 -8.85 32.73
C ASN A 497 -19.68 -9.00 32.14
N TRP A 498 -20.05 -8.15 31.20
CA TRP A 498 -21.33 -8.23 30.50
C TRP A 498 -21.49 -9.55 29.74
N ALA A 499 -20.47 -9.95 28.98
CA ALA A 499 -20.53 -11.17 28.20
C ALA A 499 -20.73 -12.40 29.09
N GLN A 500 -20.02 -12.51 30.22
CA GLN A 500 -20.18 -13.60 31.19
C GLN A 500 -21.56 -13.60 31.86
N GLN A 501 -22.07 -12.44 32.26
CA GLN A 501 -23.37 -12.35 32.93
C GLN A 501 -24.55 -12.67 32.01
N ASN A 502 -24.41 -12.45 30.70
CA ASN A 502 -25.47 -12.66 29.70
C ASN A 502 -25.22 -13.88 28.81
N GLU A 503 -24.23 -14.72 29.15
CA GLU A 503 -23.84 -15.93 28.40
C GLU A 503 -23.58 -15.65 26.90
N VAL A 504 -23.01 -14.46 26.59
CA VAL A 504 -22.68 -14.06 25.23
C VAL A 504 -21.31 -14.63 24.86
N PRO A 505 -21.20 -15.51 23.86
CA PRO A 505 -19.91 -15.98 23.38
C PRO A 505 -19.14 -14.81 22.75
N LEU A 506 -17.93 -14.55 23.26
CA LEU A 506 -17.13 -13.41 22.86
C LEU A 506 -15.65 -13.79 22.74
N PHE A 507 -15.05 -13.44 21.62
CA PHE A 507 -13.61 -13.52 21.40
C PHE A 507 -12.98 -12.15 21.55
N TYR A 508 -12.06 -12.02 22.51
CA TYR A 508 -11.36 -10.76 22.73
C TYR A 508 -10.19 -10.62 21.75
N PHE A 509 -10.07 -9.45 21.13
CA PHE A 509 -9.00 -9.13 20.17
C PHE A 509 -8.00 -8.19 20.83
N SER A 510 -6.77 -8.64 21.06
CA SER A 510 -6.19 -9.91 20.67
C SER A 510 -5.31 -10.47 21.81
N SER A 511 -4.72 -11.64 21.56
CA SER A 511 -3.76 -12.23 22.52
C SER A 511 -2.49 -11.39 22.64
N PHE A 512 -1.77 -11.19 21.55
CA PHE A 512 -0.48 -10.49 21.53
C PHE A 512 -0.52 -9.25 20.65
N ASP A 513 0.37 -8.30 20.94
CA ASP A 513 0.68 -7.20 20.05
C ASP A 513 1.24 -7.70 18.71
N GLU A 514 0.90 -7.02 17.61
CA GLU A 514 1.21 -7.43 16.25
C GLU A 514 1.89 -6.29 15.47
N SER A 515 3.23 -6.21 15.60
CA SER A 515 4.02 -5.10 15.03
C SER A 515 3.89 -4.96 13.51
N TRP A 516 3.60 -6.04 12.78
CA TRP A 516 3.37 -6.00 11.34
C TRP A 516 2.16 -5.17 10.91
N LYS A 517 1.18 -4.96 11.78
CA LYS A 517 -0.02 -4.16 11.48
C LYS A 517 0.22 -2.66 11.40
N VAL A 518 1.34 -2.15 11.90
CA VAL A 518 1.67 -0.71 11.85
C VAL A 518 1.58 -0.16 10.44
N HIS A 519 1.99 -0.94 9.42
CA HIS A 519 1.95 -0.52 8.02
C HIS A 519 0.54 -0.40 7.42
N HIS A 520 -0.44 -1.05 8.03
CA HIS A 520 -1.82 -1.11 7.52
C HIS A 520 -2.82 -0.31 8.36
N GLU A 521 -2.66 -0.32 9.67
CA GLU A 521 -3.61 0.26 10.62
C GLU A 521 -2.99 1.40 11.46
N GLY A 522 -1.76 1.82 11.15
CA GLY A 522 -1.02 2.78 11.96
C GLY A 522 -0.52 2.18 13.27
N ASP A 523 0.00 3.03 14.16
CA ASP A 523 0.57 2.61 15.44
C ASP A 523 -0.45 1.89 16.34
N VAL A 524 -1.71 2.29 16.27
CA VAL A 524 -2.84 1.65 16.93
C VAL A 524 -2.99 0.18 16.55
N GLY A 525 -2.79 -0.18 15.28
CA GLY A 525 -2.97 -1.55 14.79
C GLY A 525 -2.10 -2.58 15.49
N ALA A 526 -0.93 -2.17 15.95
CA ALA A 526 0.01 -3.05 16.66
C ALA A 526 -0.30 -3.25 18.14
N ARG A 527 -1.28 -2.54 18.74
CA ARG A 527 -1.41 -2.36 20.20
C ARG A 527 -2.68 -2.95 20.82
N TRP A 528 -3.24 -3.97 20.21
CA TRP A 528 -4.49 -4.61 20.65
C TRP A 528 -4.29 -5.80 21.61
N GLY A 529 -3.06 -6.32 21.73
CA GLY A 529 -2.75 -7.48 22.54
C GLY A 529 -2.98 -7.26 24.03
N LEU A 530 -3.41 -8.32 24.73
CA LEU A 530 -3.35 -8.36 26.20
C LEU A 530 -1.90 -8.56 26.67
N TRP A 531 -1.12 -9.29 25.90
CA TRP A 531 0.33 -9.45 26.08
C TRP A 531 1.08 -8.70 24.98
N ASP A 532 2.29 -8.27 25.29
CA ASP A 532 3.17 -7.62 24.33
C ASP A 532 3.85 -8.64 23.37
N THR A 533 4.76 -8.17 22.52
CA THR A 533 5.53 -9.03 21.60
C THR A 533 6.49 -9.98 22.31
N ASN A 534 6.88 -9.69 23.56
CA ASN A 534 7.74 -10.52 24.40
C ASN A 534 6.96 -11.51 25.27
N GLU A 535 5.63 -11.57 25.11
CA GLU A 535 4.73 -12.44 25.87
C GLU A 535 4.52 -11.98 27.34
N ASP A 536 4.87 -10.73 27.67
CA ASP A 536 4.62 -10.13 28.97
C ASP A 536 3.20 -9.53 29.02
N LEU A 537 2.45 -9.82 30.10
CA LEU A 537 1.13 -9.23 30.30
C LEU A 537 1.26 -7.70 30.49
N LYS A 538 0.55 -6.92 29.68
CA LYS A 538 0.73 -5.46 29.61
C LYS A 538 0.13 -4.70 30.78
N PHE A 539 -0.81 -5.28 31.53
CA PHE A 539 -1.63 -4.57 32.51
C PHE A 539 -1.43 -5.06 33.94
#